data_db7fb0306de2df152e90af4706ae1dfc
#
_entry.id   db7fb0306de2df152e90af4706ae1dfc
#
_cell.length_a   1.000
_cell.length_b   1.000
_cell.length_c   1.000
_cell.angle_alpha   90.00
_cell.angle_beta   90.00
_cell.angle_gamma   90.00
#
_symmetry.space_group_name_H-M   'P 1'
#
loop_
_entity.id
_entity.type
_entity.pdbx_description
1 polymer ?
#
loop_
_entity_poly.entity_id
_entity_poly.type
_entity_poly.pdbx_seq_one_letter_code
_entity_poly.pdbx_strand_id
1 'polypeptide(L)'
;ITPTQALLDEMCATLGGRAAEELFLGHISTGAANDLERVTKQAYAMVLYYGMSDKLPNLSYYDSTGQTYGFTKPYSEETARLIDQEVARIVDEQYQRAKQILREYAAGHNKLAEVLYTREVIFTEDVEQIFGKRRWTSRTDEILAAQQTAEQLRDAEKAKASDAPHDSGTPEIVDVEAVDATDCTADNVKDSADDKNSNGNSSTPPPIPRKTDNKKE
;
A
#
# COMPACT_ATOMS: atom_id res chain seq x y z
N ILE A 1 6.78 -5.36 1.54
CA ILE A 1 6.67 -5.90 2.91
C ILE A 1 6.26 -4.75 3.81
N THR A 2 5.14 -4.91 4.54
CA THR A 2 4.57 -3.88 5.41
C THR A 2 4.79 -4.28 6.88
N PRO A 3 5.48 -3.50 7.70
CA PRO A 3 5.65 -3.80 9.11
C PRO A 3 4.35 -3.59 9.89
N THR A 4 4.20 -4.25 11.04
CA THR A 4 3.03 -4.16 11.92
C THR A 4 2.67 -2.71 12.25
N GLN A 5 3.67 -1.88 12.57
CA GLN A 5 3.43 -0.48 12.91
C GLN A 5 2.78 0.31 11.77
N ALA A 6 3.17 0.06 10.52
CA ALA A 6 2.57 0.75 9.37
C ALA A 6 1.10 0.37 9.16
N LEU A 7 0.73 -0.90 9.44
CA LEU A 7 -0.67 -1.33 9.42
C LEU A 7 -1.49 -0.64 10.51
N LEU A 8 -0.94 -0.56 11.72
CA LEU A 8 -1.59 0.15 12.85
C LEU A 8 -1.74 1.64 12.56
N ASP A 9 -0.73 2.28 11.98
CA ASP A 9 -0.79 3.70 11.59
C ASP A 9 -1.86 3.95 10.52
N GLU A 10 -1.98 3.06 9.54
CA GLU A 10 -3.03 3.12 8.52
C GLU A 10 -4.43 2.97 9.13
N MET A 11 -4.62 2.03 10.07
CA MET A 11 -5.89 1.86 10.79
C MET A 11 -6.23 3.12 11.60
N CYS A 12 -5.26 3.67 12.32
CA CYS A 12 -5.43 4.90 13.10
C CYS A 12 -5.84 6.08 12.21
N ALA A 13 -5.19 6.26 11.06
CA ALA A 13 -5.52 7.30 10.09
C ALA A 13 -6.94 7.11 9.50
N THR A 14 -7.30 5.87 9.15
CA THR A 14 -8.63 5.53 8.61
C THR A 14 -9.75 5.82 9.63
N LEU A 15 -9.51 5.58 10.92
CA LEU A 15 -10.46 5.88 12.00
C LEU A 15 -10.55 7.37 12.36
N GLY A 16 -9.66 8.21 11.80
CA GLY A 16 -9.57 9.64 12.12
C GLY A 16 -10.87 10.40 11.89
N GLY A 17 -11.58 10.15 10.79
CA GLY A 17 -12.87 10.78 10.49
C GLY A 17 -13.93 10.47 11.55
N ARG A 18 -14.08 9.20 11.92
CA ARG A 18 -14.99 8.74 12.97
C ARG A 18 -14.65 9.34 14.34
N ALA A 19 -13.36 9.40 14.67
CA ALA A 19 -12.89 9.99 15.90
C ALA A 19 -13.13 11.52 15.95
N ALA A 20 -12.99 12.20 14.82
CA ALA A 20 -13.28 13.63 14.70
C ALA A 20 -14.77 13.93 14.87
N GLU A 21 -15.66 13.14 14.27
CA GLU A 21 -17.12 13.27 14.49
C GLU A 21 -17.46 13.21 15.99
N GLU A 22 -16.97 12.20 16.70
CA GLU A 22 -17.23 12.05 18.14
C GLU A 22 -16.69 13.21 18.95
N LEU A 23 -15.46 13.68 18.66
CA LEU A 23 -14.77 14.71 19.47
C LEU A 23 -15.29 16.12 19.20
N PHE A 24 -15.54 16.48 17.96
CA PHE A 24 -15.84 17.87 17.57
C PHE A 24 -17.31 18.12 17.30
N LEU A 25 -18.06 17.08 16.87
CA LEU A 25 -19.49 17.22 16.60
C LEU A 25 -20.36 16.61 17.72
N GLY A 26 -19.76 15.82 18.63
CA GLY A 26 -20.47 15.18 19.74
C GLY A 26 -21.43 14.05 19.32
N HIS A 27 -21.41 13.64 18.06
CA HIS A 27 -22.22 12.55 17.53
C HIS A 27 -21.47 11.80 16.44
N ILE A 28 -21.87 10.59 16.19
CA ILE A 28 -21.31 9.72 15.16
C ILE A 28 -22.37 9.48 14.07
N SER A 29 -21.92 9.37 12.84
CA SER A 29 -22.79 9.17 11.67
C SER A 29 -22.54 7.85 10.97
N THR A 30 -23.33 7.53 9.97
CA THR A 30 -23.13 6.35 9.11
C THR A 30 -22.02 6.53 8.09
N GLY A 31 -21.44 7.74 7.97
CA GLY A 31 -20.42 8.07 6.96
C GLY A 31 -19.17 7.21 7.04
N ALA A 32 -18.79 6.76 8.24
CA ALA A 32 -17.62 5.92 8.46
C ALA A 32 -17.83 4.42 8.17
N ALA A 33 -18.96 3.99 7.58
CA ALA A 33 -19.27 2.58 7.40
C ALA A 33 -18.20 1.83 6.60
N ASN A 34 -17.71 2.41 5.50
CA ASN A 34 -16.67 1.83 4.67
C ASN A 34 -15.31 1.77 5.38
N ASP A 35 -14.98 2.80 6.15
CA ASP A 35 -13.73 2.87 6.93
C ASP A 35 -13.72 1.80 8.02
N LEU A 36 -14.85 1.61 8.71
CA LEU A 36 -15.00 0.56 9.71
C LEU A 36 -14.89 -0.84 9.10
N GLU A 37 -15.48 -1.07 7.93
CA GLU A 37 -15.34 -2.34 7.21
C GLU A 37 -13.87 -2.61 6.85
N ARG A 38 -13.17 -1.62 6.32
CA ARG A 38 -11.76 -1.71 5.93
C ARG A 38 -10.86 -2.01 7.13
N VAL A 39 -11.02 -1.26 8.22
CA VAL A 39 -10.25 -1.45 9.46
C VAL A 39 -10.52 -2.83 10.08
N THR A 40 -11.77 -3.26 10.11
CA THR A 40 -12.14 -4.59 10.63
C THR A 40 -11.49 -5.70 9.81
N LYS A 41 -11.57 -5.64 8.47
CA LYS A 41 -10.91 -6.63 7.59
C LYS A 41 -9.39 -6.65 7.80
N GLN A 42 -8.77 -5.49 7.98
CA GLN A 42 -7.34 -5.37 8.21
C GLN A 42 -6.94 -5.97 9.56
N ALA A 43 -7.70 -5.72 10.63
CA ALA A 43 -7.48 -6.32 11.95
C ALA A 43 -7.61 -7.85 11.91
N TYR A 44 -8.63 -8.38 11.23
CA TYR A 44 -8.75 -9.81 11.00
C TYR A 44 -7.56 -10.38 10.23
N ALA A 45 -7.08 -9.69 9.21
CA ALA A 45 -5.91 -10.12 8.45
C ALA A 45 -4.64 -10.15 9.32
N MET A 46 -4.44 -9.16 10.19
CA MET A 46 -3.31 -9.13 11.14
C MET A 46 -3.33 -10.34 12.08
N VAL A 47 -4.49 -10.69 12.62
CA VAL A 47 -4.62 -11.79 13.57
C VAL A 47 -4.62 -13.17 12.87
N LEU A 48 -5.40 -13.34 11.80
CA LEU A 48 -5.64 -14.64 11.17
C LEU A 48 -4.61 -15.03 10.11
N TYR A 49 -4.06 -14.04 9.37
CA TYR A 49 -3.22 -14.34 8.20
C TYR A 49 -1.75 -14.09 8.50
N TYR A 50 -1.45 -12.99 9.19
CA TYR A 50 -0.07 -12.58 9.41
C TYR A 50 0.51 -13.02 10.75
N GLY A 51 -0.34 -13.54 11.68
CA GLY A 51 0.10 -13.96 13.02
C GLY A 51 0.71 -12.82 13.84
N MET A 52 0.19 -11.58 13.66
CA MET A 52 0.68 -10.35 14.29
C MET A 52 -0.03 -10.02 15.61
N SER A 53 -0.66 -11.00 16.26
CA SER A 53 -1.29 -10.84 17.57
C SER A 53 -0.40 -11.42 18.66
N ASP A 54 -0.31 -10.73 19.81
CA ASP A 54 0.45 -11.20 20.97
C ASP A 54 -0.15 -12.47 21.59
N LYS A 55 -1.47 -12.66 21.46
CA LYS A 55 -2.16 -13.85 22.00
C LYS A 55 -2.18 -15.03 21.06
N LEU A 56 -2.04 -14.79 19.76
CA LEU A 56 -1.99 -15.81 18.70
C LEU A 56 -0.74 -15.59 17.82
N PRO A 57 0.47 -15.60 18.40
CA PRO A 57 1.69 -15.25 17.66
C PRO A 57 2.07 -16.36 16.68
N ASN A 58 2.51 -15.95 15.48
CA ASN A 58 3.10 -16.84 14.46
C ASN A 58 2.17 -17.96 13.98
N LEU A 59 0.87 -17.81 14.14
CA LEU A 59 -0.15 -18.70 13.60
C LEU A 59 -0.82 -18.06 12.39
N SER A 60 -1.00 -18.84 11.33
CA SER A 60 -1.77 -18.43 10.15
C SER A 60 -2.89 -19.43 9.91
N TYR A 61 -4.10 -18.92 9.84
CA TYR A 61 -5.28 -19.68 9.46
C TYR A 61 -5.69 -19.39 8.01
N TYR A 62 -4.77 -18.83 7.23
CA TYR A 62 -4.97 -18.54 5.81
C TYR A 62 -4.69 -19.77 4.97
N ASP A 63 -5.65 -20.16 4.13
CA ASP A 63 -5.47 -21.18 3.12
C ASP A 63 -5.17 -20.51 1.75
N SER A 64 -3.92 -20.60 1.31
CA SER A 64 -3.48 -20.07 0.02
C SER A 64 -4.01 -20.87 -1.18
N THR A 65 -4.55 -22.07 -0.96
CA THR A 65 -5.10 -22.92 -2.03
C THR A 65 -6.52 -22.52 -2.43
N GLY A 66 -7.16 -21.64 -1.64
CA GLY A 66 -8.54 -21.20 -1.87
C GLY A 66 -9.58 -22.29 -1.62
N GLN A 67 -9.16 -23.46 -1.15
CA GLN A 67 -10.08 -24.48 -0.67
C GLN A 67 -10.58 -24.03 0.70
N THR A 68 -11.71 -23.36 0.70
CA THR A 68 -12.42 -23.11 1.94
C THR A 68 -12.60 -24.47 2.62
N TYR A 69 -12.08 -24.62 3.84
CA TYR A 69 -12.26 -25.83 4.66
C TYR A 69 -13.74 -26.08 4.92
N GLY A 70 -14.50 -26.45 3.89
CA GLY A 70 -15.93 -26.72 3.97
C GLY A 70 -16.70 -25.69 4.80
N PHE A 71 -17.70 -26.13 5.56
CA PHE A 71 -18.47 -25.29 6.50
C PHE A 71 -17.79 -25.15 7.88
N THR A 72 -16.58 -25.68 8.09
CA THR A 72 -15.91 -25.73 9.40
C THR A 72 -14.73 -24.74 9.43
N LYS A 73 -14.70 -23.89 10.45
CA LYS A 73 -13.55 -23.03 10.72
C LYS A 73 -12.34 -23.90 11.09
N PRO A 74 -11.11 -23.54 10.68
CA PRO A 74 -9.89 -24.33 10.97
C PRO A 74 -9.42 -24.18 12.45
N TYR A 75 -10.25 -23.67 13.33
CA TYR A 75 -9.94 -23.41 14.74
C TYR A 75 -11.17 -23.65 15.63
N SER A 76 -10.91 -23.87 16.92
CA SER A 76 -11.94 -24.13 17.93
C SER A 76 -12.79 -22.86 18.23
N GLU A 77 -13.95 -23.04 18.85
CA GLU A 77 -14.79 -21.92 19.29
C GLU A 77 -14.09 -21.05 20.35
N GLU A 78 -13.22 -21.63 21.17
CA GLU A 78 -12.41 -20.88 22.12
C GLU A 78 -11.42 -19.97 21.39
N THR A 79 -10.73 -20.49 20.37
CA THR A 79 -9.85 -19.69 19.51
C THR A 79 -10.63 -18.62 18.75
N ALA A 80 -11.84 -18.90 18.27
CA ALA A 80 -12.69 -17.91 17.62
C ALA A 80 -12.99 -16.72 18.54
N ARG A 81 -13.35 -16.98 19.80
CA ARG A 81 -13.57 -15.92 20.79
C ARG A 81 -12.33 -15.08 21.06
N LEU A 82 -11.17 -15.73 21.12
CA LEU A 82 -9.89 -15.04 21.29
C LEU A 82 -9.55 -14.15 20.09
N ILE A 83 -9.81 -14.62 18.87
CA ILE A 83 -9.65 -13.85 17.65
C ILE A 83 -10.54 -12.59 17.69
N ASP A 84 -11.84 -12.76 18.00
CA ASP A 84 -12.78 -11.64 18.07
C ASP A 84 -12.35 -10.60 19.14
N GLN A 85 -11.85 -11.05 20.29
CA GLN A 85 -11.33 -10.17 21.34
C GLN A 85 -10.09 -9.40 20.88
N GLU A 86 -9.16 -10.06 20.21
CA GLU A 86 -7.94 -9.41 19.71
C GLU A 86 -8.24 -8.41 18.60
N VAL A 87 -9.13 -8.75 17.67
CA VAL A 87 -9.61 -7.83 16.64
C VAL A 87 -10.25 -6.59 17.26
N ALA A 88 -11.16 -6.78 18.21
CA ALA A 88 -11.80 -5.67 18.92
C ALA A 88 -10.79 -4.80 19.67
N ARG A 89 -9.82 -5.42 20.36
CA ARG A 89 -8.73 -4.71 21.06
C ARG A 89 -7.90 -3.85 20.11
N ILE A 90 -7.43 -4.44 19.01
CA ILE A 90 -6.60 -3.73 18.03
C ILE A 90 -7.35 -2.52 17.47
N VAL A 91 -8.61 -2.69 17.08
CA VAL A 91 -9.43 -1.61 16.53
C VAL A 91 -9.66 -0.51 17.58
N ASP A 92 -10.02 -0.88 18.81
CA ASP A 92 -10.25 0.11 19.89
C ASP A 92 -8.96 0.87 20.24
N GLU A 93 -7.82 0.21 20.35
CA GLU A 93 -6.53 0.86 20.62
C GLU A 93 -6.20 1.91 19.55
N GLN A 94 -6.40 1.59 18.26
CA GLN A 94 -6.16 2.57 17.19
C GLN A 94 -7.20 3.69 17.19
N TYR A 95 -8.44 3.40 17.58
CA TYR A 95 -9.46 4.43 17.73
C TYR A 95 -9.15 5.41 18.87
N GLN A 96 -8.73 4.90 20.04
CA GLN A 96 -8.29 5.75 21.16
C GLN A 96 -7.05 6.58 20.78
N ARG A 97 -6.11 5.97 20.06
CA ARG A 97 -4.94 6.66 19.54
C ARG A 97 -5.32 7.80 18.58
N ALA A 98 -6.24 7.57 17.66
CA ALA A 98 -6.76 8.61 16.77
C ALA A 98 -7.39 9.78 17.55
N LYS A 99 -8.21 9.49 18.57
CA LYS A 99 -8.79 10.51 19.46
C LYS A 99 -7.73 11.28 20.23
N GLN A 100 -6.68 10.60 20.69
CA GLN A 100 -5.59 11.26 21.40
C GLN A 100 -4.85 12.25 20.49
N ILE A 101 -4.49 11.84 19.27
CA ILE A 101 -3.84 12.69 18.27
C ILE A 101 -4.71 13.92 17.95
N LEU A 102 -6.01 13.71 17.70
CA LEU A 102 -6.92 14.79 17.39
C LEU A 102 -7.07 15.79 18.54
N ARG A 103 -7.06 15.34 19.81
CA ARG A 103 -7.06 16.24 20.99
C ARG A 103 -5.78 17.03 21.09
N GLU A 104 -4.64 16.39 20.89
CA GLU A 104 -3.31 17.02 20.94
C GLU A 104 -3.17 18.12 19.89
N TYR A 105 -3.67 17.86 18.68
CA TYR A 105 -3.58 18.80 17.55
C TYR A 105 -4.88 19.54 17.25
N ALA A 106 -5.79 19.67 18.22
CA ALA A 106 -7.12 20.28 18.01
C ALA A 106 -7.05 21.70 17.43
N ALA A 107 -6.13 22.53 17.91
CA ALA A 107 -5.94 23.90 17.38
C ALA A 107 -5.50 23.88 15.90
N GLY A 108 -4.59 22.99 15.53
CA GLY A 108 -4.16 22.79 14.14
C GLY A 108 -5.29 22.28 13.26
N HIS A 109 -6.08 21.31 13.76
CA HIS A 109 -7.25 20.80 13.07
C HIS A 109 -8.27 21.90 12.73
N ASN A 110 -8.61 22.76 13.70
CA ASN A 110 -9.53 23.87 13.48
C ASN A 110 -9.00 24.86 12.45
N LYS A 111 -7.71 25.23 12.56
CA LYS A 111 -7.08 26.13 11.58
C LYS A 111 -7.06 25.54 10.17
N LEU A 112 -6.81 24.23 10.05
CA LEU A 112 -6.86 23.53 8.77
C LEU A 112 -8.27 23.56 8.16
N ALA A 113 -9.30 23.37 8.99
CA ALA A 113 -10.70 23.45 8.58
C ALA A 113 -11.07 24.87 8.10
N GLU A 114 -10.59 25.91 8.76
CA GLU A 114 -10.79 27.32 8.35
C GLU A 114 -10.13 27.61 6.99
N VAL A 115 -8.90 27.14 6.77
CA VAL A 115 -8.20 27.28 5.49
C VAL A 115 -8.98 26.56 4.38
N LEU A 116 -9.43 25.32 4.63
CA LEU A 116 -10.22 24.53 3.68
C LEU A 116 -11.55 25.21 3.35
N TYR A 117 -12.24 25.73 4.36
CA TYR A 117 -13.51 26.45 4.18
C TYR A 117 -13.35 27.72 3.33
N THR A 118 -12.23 28.42 3.48
CA THR A 118 -11.99 29.69 2.78
C THR A 118 -11.44 29.51 1.37
N ARG A 119 -10.56 28.52 1.18
CA ARG A 119 -9.81 28.34 -0.09
C ARG A 119 -10.22 27.09 -0.87
N GLU A 120 -11.01 26.20 -0.27
CA GLU A 120 -11.46 24.91 -0.83
C GLU A 120 -10.32 23.93 -1.21
N VAL A 121 -9.07 24.36 -1.08
CA VAL A 121 -7.87 23.57 -1.42
C VAL A 121 -6.82 23.73 -0.34
N ILE A 122 -6.13 22.64 0.00
CA ILE A 122 -5.01 22.61 0.95
C ILE A 122 -3.78 22.05 0.23
N PHE A 123 -2.64 22.70 0.38
CA PHE A 123 -1.35 22.25 -0.13
C PHE A 123 -0.44 21.78 1.00
N THR A 124 0.67 21.12 0.66
CA THR A 124 1.66 20.63 1.62
C THR A 124 2.20 21.76 2.50
N GLU A 125 2.41 22.95 1.93
CA GLU A 125 2.92 24.14 2.61
C GLU A 125 1.96 24.61 3.70
N ASP A 126 0.65 24.55 3.47
CA ASP A 126 -0.37 24.91 4.47
C ASP A 126 -0.32 23.94 5.66
N VAL A 127 -0.18 22.65 5.39
CA VAL A 127 -0.06 21.62 6.42
C VAL A 127 1.23 21.81 7.22
N GLU A 128 2.35 22.09 6.57
CA GLU A 128 3.63 22.34 7.23
C GLU A 128 3.63 23.60 8.08
N GLN A 129 2.93 24.67 7.66
CA GLN A 129 2.77 25.88 8.46
C GLN A 129 1.95 25.65 9.73
N ILE A 130 0.96 24.76 9.67
CA ILE A 130 0.05 24.51 10.80
C ILE A 130 0.64 23.48 11.77
N PHE A 131 1.21 22.39 11.27
CA PHE A 131 1.65 21.24 12.07
C PHE A 131 3.18 21.09 12.16
N GLY A 132 3.93 21.92 11.41
CA GLY A 132 5.38 21.80 11.30
C GLY A 132 5.79 20.80 10.20
N LYS A 133 7.10 20.80 9.92
CA LYS A 133 7.67 19.85 8.95
C LYS A 133 7.53 18.42 9.42
N ARG A 134 7.42 17.48 8.48
CA ARG A 134 7.40 16.04 8.78
C ARG A 134 8.63 15.64 9.58
N ARG A 135 8.45 14.76 10.55
CA ARG A 135 9.56 14.25 11.40
C ARG A 135 10.50 13.32 10.64
N TRP A 136 10.05 12.71 9.55
CA TRP A 136 10.80 11.85 8.66
C TRP A 136 10.57 12.25 7.21
N THR A 137 11.60 12.05 6.40
CA THR A 137 11.52 12.27 4.96
C THR A 137 10.54 11.30 4.32
N SER A 138 9.75 11.77 3.36
CA SER A 138 8.92 10.88 2.57
C SER A 138 9.81 10.08 1.59
N ARG A 139 9.35 8.89 1.21
CA ARG A 139 10.05 8.11 0.17
C ARG A 139 10.24 8.91 -1.13
N THR A 140 9.32 9.81 -1.45
CA THR A 140 9.43 10.71 -2.60
C THR A 140 10.59 11.68 -2.44
N ASP A 141 10.75 12.27 -1.25
CA ASP A 141 11.85 13.20 -0.94
C ASP A 141 13.21 12.49 -1.00
N GLU A 142 13.28 11.25 -0.50
CA GLU A 142 14.48 10.41 -0.59
C GLU A 142 14.86 10.10 -2.04
N ILE A 143 13.89 9.77 -2.89
CA ILE A 143 14.10 9.51 -4.32
C ILE A 143 14.58 10.79 -5.02
N LEU A 144 13.95 11.94 -4.76
CA LEU A 144 14.34 13.22 -5.34
C LEU A 144 15.76 13.62 -4.91
N ALA A 145 16.09 13.46 -3.62
CA ALA A 145 17.42 13.71 -3.11
C ALA A 145 18.48 12.80 -3.76
N ALA A 146 18.17 11.51 -3.92
CA ALA A 146 19.04 10.57 -4.59
C ALA A 146 19.25 10.92 -6.09
N GLN A 147 18.20 11.36 -6.78
CA GLN A 147 18.28 11.81 -8.17
C GLN A 147 19.16 13.06 -8.31
N GLN A 148 18.98 14.07 -7.46
CA GLN A 148 19.79 15.29 -7.45
C GLN A 148 21.26 14.97 -7.18
N THR A 149 21.56 14.08 -6.24
CA THR A 149 22.92 13.65 -5.95
C THR A 149 23.55 12.93 -7.15
N ALA A 150 22.80 12.06 -7.82
CA ALA A 150 23.28 11.35 -9.00
C ALA A 150 23.54 12.32 -10.19
N GLU A 151 22.72 13.33 -10.35
CA GLU A 151 22.89 14.37 -11.38
C GLU A 151 24.14 15.24 -11.10
N GLN A 152 24.34 15.66 -9.87
CA GLN A 152 25.54 16.40 -9.43
C GLN A 152 26.82 15.59 -9.65
N LEU A 153 26.82 14.28 -9.38
CA LEU A 153 27.96 13.41 -9.64
C LEU A 153 28.26 13.30 -11.13
N ARG A 154 27.25 13.15 -11.98
CA ARG A 154 27.42 13.12 -13.43
C ARG A 154 27.97 14.44 -13.99
N ASP A 155 27.52 15.56 -13.47
CA ASP A 155 28.03 16.87 -13.90
C ASP A 155 29.46 17.10 -13.44
N ALA A 156 29.81 16.64 -12.24
CA ALA A 156 31.18 16.68 -11.73
C ALA A 156 32.13 15.77 -12.55
N GLU A 157 31.66 14.60 -13.00
CA GLU A 157 32.43 13.71 -13.88
C GLU A 157 32.62 14.32 -15.27
N LYS A 158 31.60 14.94 -15.85
CA LYS A 158 31.71 15.65 -17.16
C LYS A 158 32.68 16.83 -17.07
N ALA A 159 32.67 17.60 -15.99
CA ALA A 159 33.59 18.70 -15.76
C ALA A 159 35.05 18.22 -15.70
N LYS A 160 35.29 17.08 -15.01
CA LYS A 160 36.64 16.46 -14.97
C LYS A 160 37.08 15.89 -16.30
N ALA A 161 36.18 15.37 -17.13
CA ALA A 161 36.50 14.86 -18.46
C ALA A 161 36.82 15.97 -19.48
N SER A 162 36.27 17.17 -19.28
CA SER A 162 36.56 18.34 -20.13
C SER A 162 37.89 19.05 -19.81
N ASP A 163 38.48 18.77 -18.64
CA ASP A 163 39.73 19.39 -18.19
C ASP A 163 40.97 18.46 -18.37
N ALA A 164 40.80 17.33 -19.06
CA ALA A 164 41.90 16.45 -19.41
C ALA A 164 42.67 17.08 -20.59
N PRO A 165 44.03 17.28 -20.51
CA PRO A 165 44.84 17.86 -21.58
C PRO A 165 44.75 16.95 -22.81
N HIS A 166 44.39 17.54 -23.93
CA HIS A 166 44.38 16.90 -25.25
C HIS A 166 45.83 16.59 -25.67
N ASP A 167 46.30 15.39 -25.32
CA ASP A 167 47.55 14.87 -25.86
C ASP A 167 47.32 14.46 -27.30
N SER A 168 47.85 15.29 -28.22
CA SER A 168 47.82 15.06 -29.65
C SER A 168 48.93 14.04 -30.05
N GLY A 169 48.75 12.82 -29.56
CA GLY A 169 49.51 11.67 -30.06
C GLY A 169 48.78 11.02 -31.22
N THR A 170 49.27 11.18 -32.42
CA THR A 170 48.83 10.47 -33.63
C THR A 170 48.95 8.97 -33.40
N PRO A 171 47.91 8.16 -33.50
CA PRO A 171 48.09 6.71 -33.46
C PRO A 171 48.66 6.23 -34.78
N GLU A 172 49.82 5.62 -34.72
CA GLU A 172 50.42 4.82 -35.78
C GLU A 172 49.47 3.64 -36.09
N ILE A 173 49.04 3.58 -37.33
CA ILE A 173 48.19 2.48 -37.84
C ILE A 173 49.08 1.25 -37.99
N VAL A 174 48.91 0.29 -37.09
CA VAL A 174 49.49 -1.04 -37.27
C VAL A 174 48.40 -1.89 -37.94
N ASP A 175 48.65 -2.25 -39.20
CA ASP A 175 47.85 -3.21 -39.95
C ASP A 175 47.88 -4.57 -39.23
N VAL A 176 46.74 -4.98 -38.71
CA VAL A 176 46.53 -6.33 -38.20
C VAL A 176 45.73 -7.11 -39.25
N GLU A 177 46.40 -8.10 -39.83
CA GLU A 177 45.86 -9.04 -40.82
C GLU A 177 44.56 -9.68 -40.31
N ALA A 178 43.61 -9.76 -41.24
CA ALA A 178 42.34 -10.43 -41.06
C ALA A 178 42.53 -11.94 -40.81
N VAL A 179 42.10 -12.42 -39.64
CA VAL A 179 41.97 -13.85 -39.39
C VAL A 179 40.52 -14.23 -39.66
N ASP A 180 40.37 -15.12 -40.63
CA ASP A 180 39.12 -15.76 -41.07
C ASP A 180 38.45 -16.52 -39.91
N ALA A 181 37.25 -16.13 -39.55
CA ALA A 181 36.42 -16.87 -38.63
C ALA A 181 35.27 -17.54 -39.39
N THR A 182 35.59 -18.67 -39.98
CA THR A 182 34.59 -19.67 -40.34
C THR A 182 34.49 -20.71 -39.23
N ASP A 183 33.27 -21.02 -38.92
CA ASP A 183 32.80 -22.20 -38.18
C ASP A 183 32.40 -22.01 -36.74
N CYS A 184 31.10 -21.79 -36.58
CA CYS A 184 30.32 -22.32 -35.47
C CYS A 184 28.92 -22.70 -35.99
N THR A 185 28.79 -23.96 -36.26
CA THR A 185 27.60 -24.69 -36.68
C THR A 185 26.46 -24.50 -35.67
N ALA A 186 25.30 -24.23 -36.23
CA ALA A 186 24.01 -24.33 -35.57
C ALA A 186 23.65 -25.76 -35.22
N ASP A 187 23.22 -25.99 -33.99
CA ASP A 187 22.42 -27.18 -33.70
C ASP A 187 21.33 -26.85 -32.66
N ASN A 188 20.12 -26.99 -33.17
CA ASN A 188 18.98 -27.63 -32.55
C ASN A 188 18.26 -26.95 -31.37
N VAL A 189 17.21 -26.17 -31.67
CA VAL A 189 15.99 -26.17 -30.86
C VAL A 189 14.81 -26.49 -31.80
N LYS A 190 14.24 -27.68 -31.61
CA LYS A 190 13.03 -28.14 -32.26
C LYS A 190 11.80 -27.43 -31.73
N ASP A 191 10.99 -26.93 -32.66
CA ASP A 191 9.59 -26.61 -32.53
C ASP A 191 8.79 -27.74 -31.88
N SER A 192 7.87 -27.33 -31.01
CA SER A 192 6.63 -28.08 -30.78
C SER A 192 5.49 -27.06 -30.67
N ALA A 193 4.91 -26.78 -31.83
CA ALA A 193 3.60 -26.18 -31.91
C ALA A 193 2.53 -27.29 -31.72
N ASP A 194 1.36 -26.82 -31.33
CA ASP A 194 0.04 -27.42 -31.28
C ASP A 194 -0.45 -27.85 -29.88
N ASP A 195 -1.35 -27.04 -29.28
CA ASP A 195 -2.74 -27.51 -29.22
C ASP A 195 -3.73 -26.35 -28.98
N LYS A 196 -4.71 -26.30 -29.84
CA LYS A 196 -5.92 -25.49 -29.80
C LYS A 196 -6.83 -26.05 -28.69
N ASN A 197 -7.34 -25.22 -27.77
CA ASN A 197 -8.69 -25.48 -27.31
C ASN A 197 -9.40 -24.17 -26.94
N SER A 198 -10.34 -23.80 -27.78
CA SER A 198 -11.41 -22.86 -27.59
C SER A 198 -12.43 -23.44 -26.60
N ASN A 199 -12.72 -22.77 -25.49
CA ASN A 199 -14.02 -22.94 -24.87
C ASN A 199 -14.49 -21.64 -24.24
N GLY A 200 -15.41 -20.97 -24.95
CA GLY A 200 -16.19 -19.87 -24.44
C GLY A 200 -17.18 -20.39 -23.39
N ASN A 201 -17.22 -19.73 -22.25
CA ASN A 201 -18.34 -19.86 -21.35
C ASN A 201 -18.75 -18.48 -20.85
N SER A 202 -19.72 -17.89 -21.54
CA SER A 202 -20.50 -16.75 -21.11
C SER A 202 -21.54 -17.24 -20.10
N SER A 203 -21.36 -16.98 -18.82
CA SER A 203 -22.40 -17.18 -17.82
C SER A 203 -22.92 -15.81 -17.34
N THR A 204 -24.06 -15.45 -17.87
CA THR A 204 -24.95 -14.39 -17.40
C THR A 204 -25.50 -14.75 -16.01
N PRO A 205 -25.51 -13.85 -15.03
CA PRO A 205 -26.12 -14.14 -13.72
C PRO A 205 -27.65 -14.18 -13.83
N PRO A 206 -28.34 -14.99 -12.99
CA PRO A 206 -29.80 -15.12 -13.00
C PRO A 206 -30.47 -13.86 -12.47
N PRO A 207 -31.70 -13.57 -12.93
CA PRO A 207 -32.47 -12.39 -12.55
C PRO A 207 -33.00 -12.47 -11.12
N ILE A 208 -32.94 -11.35 -10.41
CA ILE A 208 -33.44 -11.15 -9.07
C ILE A 208 -34.98 -11.20 -9.08
N PRO A 209 -35.64 -11.95 -8.20
CA PRO A 209 -37.10 -12.00 -8.14
C PRO A 209 -37.65 -10.67 -7.56
N ARG A 210 -38.59 -10.07 -8.30
CA ARG A 210 -39.37 -8.90 -7.88
C ARG A 210 -40.29 -9.30 -6.72
N LYS A 211 -40.19 -8.57 -5.61
CA LYS A 211 -41.20 -8.65 -4.53
C LYS A 211 -42.53 -8.18 -5.06
N THR A 212 -43.52 -9.04 -5.03
CA THR A 212 -44.91 -8.72 -5.27
C THR A 212 -45.47 -8.03 -4.02
N ASP A 213 -45.95 -6.80 -4.23
CA ASP A 213 -46.77 -6.09 -3.27
C ASP A 213 -48.04 -6.88 -2.96
N ASN A 214 -48.19 -7.30 -1.75
CA ASN A 214 -49.46 -7.86 -1.26
C ASN A 214 -50.15 -6.78 -0.45
N LYS A 215 -51.07 -6.07 -1.11
CA LYS A 215 -52.09 -5.22 -0.54
C LYS A 215 -53.28 -6.13 -0.21
N LYS A 216 -53.62 -6.28 1.05
CA LYS A 216 -54.97 -6.60 1.54
C LYS A 216 -55.08 -6.37 3.05
N GLU A 217 -56.00 -5.47 3.33
CA GLU A 217 -57.03 -5.32 4.35
C GLU A 217 -56.60 -5.15 5.77
#